data_32c4ad5fe1694993a00ce54fb935a0af
#
_entry.id   32c4ad5fe1694993a00ce54fb935a0af
#
_cell.length_a   1.000
_cell.length_b   1.000
_cell.length_c   1.000
_cell.angle_alpha   90.00
_cell.angle_beta   90.00
_cell.angle_gamma   90.00
#
_symmetry.space_group_name_H-M   'P 1'
#
loop_
_entity.id
_entity.type
_entity.pdbx_description
1 polymer ?
#
loop_
_entity_poly.entity_id
_entity_poly.type
_entity_poly.pdbx_seq_one_letter_code
_entity_poly.pdbx_strand_id
1 'polypeptide(L)'
;MKSNFEFLKKYWPVLAQIGAAAESYVYSDANACLYKLGMFGERLILEIFAFEHIKEPTIDNTHANRIRLLKREGLIPKKIDDILFVLRRLVTMPYMLALIP
;
A
#
# COMPACT_ATOMS: atom_id res chain seq x y z
N MET A 1 -12.50 -18.28 -0.30
CA MET A 1 -12.94 -17.09 0.47
C MET A 1 -12.50 -15.84 -0.26
N LYS A 2 -13.39 -14.87 -0.43
CA LYS A 2 -13.04 -13.63 -1.11
C LYS A 2 -12.17 -12.75 -0.23
N SER A 3 -11.10 -12.23 -0.82
CA SER A 3 -10.26 -11.24 -0.18
C SER A 3 -10.97 -9.89 -0.10
N ASN A 4 -10.65 -9.10 0.93
CA ASN A 4 -11.09 -7.71 1.03
C ASN A 4 -10.53 -6.85 -0.11
N PHE A 5 -9.53 -7.34 -0.83
CA PHE A 5 -8.90 -6.65 -1.95
C PHE A 5 -9.44 -7.09 -3.32
N GLU A 6 -10.47 -7.94 -3.33
CA GLU A 6 -11.04 -8.48 -4.57
C GLU A 6 -11.51 -7.38 -5.53
N PHE A 7 -11.99 -6.25 -5.00
CA PHE A 7 -12.47 -5.13 -5.81
C PHE A 7 -11.39 -4.54 -6.71
N LEU A 8 -10.10 -4.76 -6.38
CA LEU A 8 -8.99 -4.25 -7.19
C LEU A 8 -8.68 -5.13 -8.40
N LYS A 9 -9.16 -6.37 -8.40
CA LYS A 9 -8.78 -7.40 -9.37
C LYS A 9 -9.02 -6.99 -10.80
N LYS A 10 -10.10 -6.25 -11.06
CA LYS A 10 -10.48 -5.83 -12.40
C LYS A 10 -9.46 -4.89 -13.04
N TYR A 11 -8.92 -3.97 -12.27
CA TYR A 11 -8.02 -2.93 -12.79
C TYR A 11 -6.56 -3.16 -12.41
N TRP A 12 -6.32 -3.72 -11.25
CA TRP A 12 -4.97 -3.93 -10.72
C TRP A 12 -4.85 -5.33 -10.12
N PRO A 13 -4.80 -6.37 -10.97
CA PRO A 13 -4.80 -7.76 -10.48
C PRO A 13 -3.58 -8.09 -9.61
N VAL A 14 -2.40 -7.53 -9.91
CA VAL A 14 -1.20 -7.76 -9.09
C VAL A 14 -1.38 -7.16 -7.70
N LEU A 15 -1.96 -5.96 -7.62
CA LEU A 15 -2.22 -5.29 -6.37
C LEU A 15 -3.22 -6.08 -5.51
N ALA A 16 -4.28 -6.58 -6.12
CA ALA A 16 -5.26 -7.44 -5.45
C ALA A 16 -4.61 -8.71 -4.91
N GLN A 17 -3.70 -9.29 -5.67
CA GLN A 17 -2.98 -10.51 -5.30
C GLN A 17 -2.09 -10.28 -4.09
N ILE A 18 -1.36 -9.16 -4.06
CA ILE A 18 -0.49 -8.82 -2.93
C ILE A 18 -1.32 -8.61 -1.67
N GLY A 19 -2.45 -7.90 -1.78
CA GLY A 19 -3.35 -7.67 -0.65
C GLY A 19 -3.92 -8.97 -0.11
N ALA A 20 -4.37 -9.87 -0.98
CA ALA A 20 -4.90 -11.17 -0.59
C ALA A 20 -3.83 -12.02 0.11
N ALA A 21 -2.60 -11.98 -0.38
CA ALA A 21 -1.48 -12.68 0.25
C ALA A 21 -1.23 -12.14 1.66
N ALA A 22 -1.27 -10.83 1.85
CA ALA A 22 -1.11 -10.23 3.17
C ALA A 22 -2.20 -10.72 4.14
N GLU A 23 -3.45 -10.75 3.68
CA GLU A 23 -4.57 -11.24 4.50
C GLU A 23 -4.37 -12.68 4.95
N SER A 24 -3.83 -13.51 4.06
CA SER A 24 -3.65 -14.93 4.38
C SER A 24 -2.66 -15.17 5.52
N TYR A 25 -1.78 -14.21 5.79
CA TYR A 25 -0.76 -14.33 6.84
C TYR A 25 -1.10 -13.61 8.13
N VAL A 26 -2.24 -12.90 8.20
CA VAL A 26 -2.51 -12.01 9.33
C VAL A 26 -2.49 -12.71 10.69
N TYR A 27 -2.93 -13.96 10.77
CA TYR A 27 -2.96 -14.72 12.02
C TYR A 27 -1.86 -15.77 12.13
N SER A 28 -1.24 -16.16 11.02
CA SER A 28 -0.26 -17.24 11.02
C SER A 28 1.19 -16.74 11.01
N ASP A 29 1.45 -15.59 10.38
CA ASP A 29 2.81 -15.05 10.25
C ASP A 29 2.75 -13.54 10.13
N ALA A 30 2.85 -12.86 11.27
CA ALA A 30 2.76 -11.41 11.33
C ALA A 30 3.85 -10.72 10.50
N ASN A 31 5.07 -11.27 10.48
CA ASN A 31 6.16 -10.70 9.71
C ASN A 31 5.89 -10.77 8.21
N ALA A 32 5.40 -11.91 7.73
CA ALA A 32 5.04 -12.07 6.32
C ALA A 32 3.90 -11.14 5.95
N CYS A 33 2.89 -10.98 6.82
CA CYS A 33 1.78 -10.05 6.62
C CYS A 33 2.30 -8.63 6.46
N LEU A 34 3.15 -8.16 7.37
CA LEU A 34 3.69 -6.80 7.34
C LEU A 34 4.53 -6.55 6.09
N TYR A 35 5.33 -7.54 5.69
CA TYR A 35 6.13 -7.43 4.48
C TYR A 35 5.23 -7.25 3.25
N LYS A 36 4.16 -8.05 3.16
CA LYS A 36 3.21 -7.95 2.05
C LYS A 36 2.44 -6.64 2.05
N LEU A 37 2.08 -6.12 3.23
CA LEU A 37 1.42 -4.82 3.34
C LEU A 37 2.35 -3.68 2.88
N GLY A 38 3.63 -3.78 3.20
CA GLY A 38 4.62 -2.83 2.70
C GLY A 38 4.71 -2.85 1.19
N MET A 39 4.77 -4.04 0.60
CA MET A 39 4.77 -4.22 -0.86
C MET A 39 3.50 -3.64 -1.48
N PHE A 40 2.36 -3.88 -0.85
CA PHE A 40 1.08 -3.36 -1.32
C PHE A 40 1.09 -1.83 -1.41
N GLY A 41 1.55 -1.17 -0.34
CA GLY A 41 1.61 0.29 -0.30
C GLY A 41 2.53 0.87 -1.36
N GLU A 42 3.71 0.29 -1.53
CA GLU A 42 4.65 0.74 -2.56
C GLU A 42 4.10 0.52 -3.97
N ARG A 43 3.50 -0.64 -4.21
CA ARG A 43 2.92 -0.94 -5.52
C ARG A 43 1.74 -0.03 -5.84
N LEU A 44 0.90 0.26 -4.85
CA LEU A 44 -0.21 1.18 -5.02
C LEU A 44 0.27 2.55 -5.52
N ILE A 45 1.32 3.09 -4.90
CA ILE A 45 1.87 4.38 -5.29
C ILE A 45 2.41 4.34 -6.72
N LEU A 46 3.13 3.29 -7.08
CA LEU A 46 3.66 3.14 -8.44
C LEU A 46 2.54 3.03 -9.47
N GLU A 47 1.44 2.34 -9.13
CA GLU A 47 0.28 2.25 -10.02
C GLU A 47 -0.40 3.60 -10.22
N ILE A 48 -0.43 4.45 -9.19
CA ILE A 48 -0.99 5.80 -9.32
C ILE A 48 -0.13 6.64 -10.28
N PHE A 49 1.20 6.57 -10.14
CA PHE A 49 2.09 7.26 -11.09
C PHE A 49 1.84 6.82 -12.53
N ALA A 50 1.73 5.52 -12.74
CA ALA A 50 1.49 4.98 -14.09
C ALA A 50 0.12 5.42 -14.63
N PHE A 51 -0.91 5.32 -13.80
CA PHE A 51 -2.27 5.67 -14.19
C PHE A 51 -2.41 7.14 -14.56
N GLU A 52 -1.77 8.02 -13.77
CA GLU A 52 -1.84 9.47 -13.99
C GLU A 52 -0.79 9.97 -14.98
N HIS A 53 0.05 9.08 -15.51
CA HIS A 53 1.12 9.43 -16.45
C HIS A 53 2.10 10.48 -15.90
N ILE A 54 2.40 10.39 -14.60
CA ILE A 54 3.29 11.33 -13.92
C ILE A 54 4.69 10.74 -13.87
N LYS A 55 5.68 11.58 -14.15
CA LYS A 55 7.08 11.19 -14.06
C LYS A 55 7.48 11.08 -12.59
N GLU A 56 8.11 9.95 -12.22
CA GLU A 56 8.64 9.77 -10.88
C GLU A 56 9.78 10.75 -10.60
N PRO A 57 10.00 11.09 -9.30
CA PRO A 57 11.14 11.93 -8.93
C PRO A 57 12.45 11.32 -9.41
N THR A 58 13.34 12.12 -9.98
CA THR A 58 14.65 11.66 -10.45
C THR A 58 15.69 11.69 -9.35
N ILE A 59 15.49 12.52 -8.33
CA ILE A 59 16.38 12.65 -7.18
C ILE A 59 15.58 12.22 -5.95
N ASP A 60 16.23 11.41 -5.10
CA ASP A 60 15.61 10.89 -3.87
C ASP A 60 14.27 10.20 -4.16
N ASN A 61 14.26 9.28 -5.11
CA ASN A 61 13.08 8.55 -5.54
C ASN A 61 12.72 7.47 -4.52
N THR A 62 12.36 7.90 -3.31
CA THR A 62 11.91 7.03 -2.22
C THR A 62 10.39 6.95 -2.20
N HIS A 63 9.87 5.92 -1.53
CA HIS A 63 8.42 5.77 -1.35
C HIS A 63 7.83 7.03 -0.69
N ALA A 64 8.49 7.56 0.34
CA ALA A 64 8.02 8.77 1.02
C ALA A 64 7.95 9.98 0.08
N ASN A 65 8.96 10.16 -0.76
CA ASN A 65 8.99 11.28 -1.70
C ASN A 65 7.97 11.12 -2.82
N ARG A 66 7.73 9.89 -3.27
CA ARG A 66 6.66 9.62 -4.23
C ARG A 66 5.30 10.03 -3.65
N ILE A 67 5.03 9.66 -2.41
CA ILE A 67 3.78 10.03 -1.73
C ILE A 67 3.66 11.56 -1.64
N ARG A 68 4.74 12.25 -1.23
CA ARG A 68 4.72 13.72 -1.14
C ARG A 68 4.40 14.37 -2.47
N LEU A 69 5.01 13.88 -3.56
CA LEU A 69 4.75 14.41 -4.89
C LEU A 69 3.28 14.27 -5.27
N LEU A 70 2.71 13.08 -5.07
CA LEU A 70 1.32 12.84 -5.41
C LEU A 70 0.36 13.68 -4.55
N LYS A 71 0.69 13.89 -3.28
CA LYS A 71 -0.11 14.76 -2.41
C LYS A 71 -0.05 16.21 -2.87
N ARG A 72 1.13 16.68 -3.24
CA ARG A 72 1.30 18.04 -3.75
C ARG A 72 0.49 18.27 -5.02
N GLU A 73 0.41 17.25 -5.89
CA GLU A 73 -0.36 17.32 -7.12
C GLU A 73 -1.86 17.06 -6.92
N GLY A 74 -2.29 16.82 -5.68
CA GLY A 74 -3.69 16.57 -5.36
C GLY A 74 -4.23 15.24 -5.85
N LEU A 75 -3.36 14.26 -6.06
CA LEU A 75 -3.71 12.98 -6.67
C LEU A 75 -3.99 11.87 -5.65
N ILE A 76 -3.78 12.14 -4.36
CA ILE A 76 -4.09 11.17 -3.30
C ILE A 76 -5.27 11.70 -2.49
N PRO A 77 -6.46 11.10 -2.61
CA PRO A 77 -7.57 11.44 -1.74
C PRO A 77 -7.21 11.19 -0.28
N LYS A 78 -7.79 11.98 0.62
CA LYS A 78 -7.50 11.87 2.05
C LYS A 78 -7.67 10.44 2.58
N LYS A 79 -8.68 9.74 2.13
CA LYS A 79 -8.94 8.37 2.55
C LYS A 79 -7.78 7.44 2.22
N ILE A 80 -7.21 7.58 1.02
CA ILE A 80 -6.05 6.78 0.61
C ILE A 80 -4.81 7.19 1.40
N ASP A 81 -4.61 8.48 1.61
CA ASP A 81 -3.49 8.98 2.41
C ASP A 81 -3.53 8.40 3.84
N ASP A 82 -4.72 8.36 4.44
CA ASP A 82 -4.91 7.79 5.78
C ASP A 82 -4.55 6.30 5.80
N ILE A 83 -4.94 5.55 4.78
CA ILE A 83 -4.60 4.12 4.65
C ILE A 83 -3.09 3.95 4.54
N LEU A 84 -2.43 4.74 3.69
CA LEU A 84 -0.98 4.67 3.51
C LEU A 84 -0.25 4.99 4.81
N PHE A 85 -0.75 5.97 5.57
CA PHE A 85 -0.17 6.31 6.87
C PHE A 85 -0.24 5.11 7.83
N VAL A 86 -1.39 4.45 7.90
CA VAL A 86 -1.56 3.26 8.76
C VAL A 86 -0.62 2.14 8.33
N LEU A 87 -0.51 1.87 7.02
CA LEU A 87 0.38 0.83 6.51
C LEU A 87 1.84 1.09 6.90
N ARG A 88 2.29 2.32 6.77
CA ARG A 88 3.65 2.69 7.14
C ARG A 88 3.90 2.51 8.64
N ARG A 89 2.93 2.87 9.47
CA ARG A 89 3.04 2.70 10.91
C ARG A 89 3.11 1.22 11.31
N LEU A 90 2.33 0.38 10.66
CA LEU A 90 2.37 -1.06 10.92
C LEU A 90 3.73 -1.66 10.57
N VAL A 91 4.36 -1.20 9.49
CA VAL A 91 5.68 -1.68 9.08
C VAL A 91 6.77 -1.22 10.06
N THR A 92 6.69 0.03 10.55
CA THR A 92 7.68 0.57 11.47
C THR A 92 7.41 0.21 12.94
N MET A 93 6.16 -0.06 13.28
CA MET A 93 5.74 -0.44 14.64
C MET A 93 4.89 -1.70 14.59
N PRO A 94 5.54 -2.87 14.38
CA PRO A 94 4.80 -4.13 14.16
C PRO A 94 3.85 -4.52 15.29
N TYR A 95 4.14 -4.10 16.53
CA TYR A 95 3.27 -4.40 17.67
C TYR A 95 1.85 -3.85 17.48
N MET A 96 1.67 -2.85 16.62
CA MET A 96 0.35 -2.29 16.35
C MET A 96 -0.55 -3.25 15.59
N LEU A 97 0.03 -4.26 14.94
CA LEU A 97 -0.75 -5.27 14.22
C LEU A 97 -1.69 -6.02 15.16
N ALA A 98 -1.28 -6.22 16.41
CA ALA A 98 -2.12 -6.88 17.43
C ALA A 98 -3.37 -6.09 17.80
N LEU A 99 -3.42 -4.79 17.46
CA LEU A 99 -4.56 -3.92 17.75
C LEU A 99 -5.63 -3.97 16.65
N ILE A 100 -5.37 -4.67 15.55
CA ILE A 100 -6.32 -4.80 14.45
C ILE A 100 -7.28 -5.95 14.80
N PRO A 101 -8.59 -5.68 14.83
CA PRO A 101 -9.56 -6.71 15.16
C PRO A 101 -9.68 -7.80 14.10
#